data_5d34dbf17b4408fc3ddfbcf8c2eb5d14
#
_entry.id   5d34dbf17b4408fc3ddfbcf8c2eb5d14
#
_cell.length_a   1.000
_cell.length_b   1.000
_cell.length_c   1.000
_cell.angle_alpha   90.00
_cell.angle_beta   90.00
_cell.angle_gamma   90.00
#
_symmetry.space_group_name_H-M   'P 1'
#
loop_
_entity.id
_entity.type
_entity.pdbx_description
1 polymer ?
#
loop_
_entity_poly.entity_id
_entity_poly.type
_entity_poly.pdbx_seq_one_letter_code
_entity_poly.pdbx_strand_id
1 'polypeptide(L)'
;MALVSRVNSPLRSRLATERYRRQHDELSALSASMEQKLEGVQAGESATDLRRLLAQYSGKLSVHLRMEDEALYPRALGGGDASLQRVAAALQRDVGPLHEEFQRFLEAWPSAATIESRPRDFAMQLARILRTIARRMQREEAELYPLVDALE
;
A
#
# COMPACT_ATOMS: atom_id res chain seq x y z
N MET A 1 32.33 -36.18 -26.08
CA MET A 1 31.96 -34.75 -26.01
C MET A 1 30.54 -34.66 -25.54
N ALA A 2 30.35 -34.39 -24.26
CA ALA A 2 29.00 -34.24 -23.69
C ALA A 2 28.58 -32.80 -23.81
N LEU A 3 27.52 -32.57 -24.59
CA LEU A 3 26.79 -31.30 -24.62
C LEU A 3 26.08 -31.16 -23.27
N VAL A 4 26.60 -30.30 -22.40
CA VAL A 4 25.88 -29.86 -21.23
C VAL A 4 24.77 -28.91 -21.71
N SER A 5 23.58 -29.46 -21.85
CA SER A 5 22.35 -28.66 -22.01
C SER A 5 22.23 -27.77 -20.77
N ARG A 6 22.47 -26.49 -20.93
CA ARG A 6 22.07 -25.50 -19.93
C ARG A 6 20.55 -25.49 -19.91
N VAL A 7 20.01 -26.19 -18.93
CA VAL A 7 18.60 -26.07 -18.58
C VAL A 7 18.39 -24.63 -18.15
N ASN A 8 17.77 -23.87 -19.04
CA ASN A 8 17.32 -22.52 -18.75
C ASN A 8 16.24 -22.64 -17.68
N SER A 9 16.62 -22.40 -16.44
CA SER A 9 15.70 -22.45 -15.32
C SER A 9 14.74 -21.27 -15.41
N PRO A 10 13.41 -21.46 -15.46
CA PRO A 10 12.44 -20.36 -15.48
C PRO A 10 12.29 -19.64 -14.14
N LEU A 11 13.21 -19.86 -13.21
CA LEU A 11 13.29 -19.19 -11.90
C LEU A 11 14.09 -17.88 -11.94
N ARG A 12 14.34 -17.34 -13.14
CA ARG A 12 15.08 -16.10 -13.26
C ARG A 12 14.20 -14.90 -12.94
N SER A 13 14.64 -14.26 -11.91
CA SER A 13 14.40 -12.92 -11.44
C SER A 13 12.95 -12.60 -11.11
N ARG A 14 12.52 -13.07 -9.96
CA ARG A 14 11.54 -12.27 -9.21
C ARG A 14 12.25 -10.97 -8.88
N LEU A 15 11.70 -9.86 -9.37
CA LEU A 15 12.19 -8.53 -9.00
C LEU A 15 12.19 -8.39 -7.47
N ALA A 16 13.20 -7.72 -6.91
CA ALA A 16 13.29 -7.50 -5.46
C ALA A 16 12.02 -6.85 -4.90
N THR A 17 11.34 -6.07 -5.71
CA THR A 17 10.12 -5.34 -5.32
C THR A 17 8.82 -6.04 -5.69
N GLU A 18 8.85 -7.25 -6.26
CA GLU A 18 7.65 -7.95 -6.73
C GLU A 18 6.59 -8.13 -5.64
N ARG A 19 7.03 -8.48 -4.44
CA ARG A 19 6.14 -8.67 -3.29
C ARG A 19 5.43 -7.37 -2.89
N TYR A 20 6.16 -6.26 -2.89
CA TYR A 20 5.59 -4.94 -2.59
C TYR A 20 4.57 -4.52 -3.66
N ARG A 21 4.88 -4.76 -4.93
CA ARG A 21 3.97 -4.47 -6.06
C ARG A 21 2.69 -5.28 -5.97
N ARG A 22 2.79 -6.55 -5.60
CA ARG A 22 1.62 -7.41 -5.39
C ARG A 22 0.75 -6.91 -4.24
N GLN A 23 1.37 -6.47 -3.16
CA GLN A 23 0.66 -5.87 -2.03
C GLN A 23 -0.07 -4.59 -2.45
N HIS A 24 0.52 -3.76 -3.31
CA HIS A 24 -0.15 -2.60 -3.90
C HIS A 24 -1.40 -3.00 -4.69
N ASP A 25 -1.32 -4.04 -5.50
CA ASP A 25 -2.46 -4.53 -6.28
C ASP A 25 -3.59 -5.02 -5.37
N GLU A 26 -3.27 -5.75 -4.30
CA GLU A 26 -4.24 -6.21 -3.31
C GLU A 26 -4.91 -5.03 -2.58
N LEU A 27 -4.14 -4.03 -2.17
CA LEU A 27 -4.67 -2.83 -1.54
C LEU A 27 -5.57 -2.04 -2.49
N SER A 28 -5.17 -1.90 -3.75
CA SER A 28 -5.97 -1.21 -4.77
C SER A 28 -7.30 -1.92 -5.03
N ALA A 29 -7.31 -3.25 -5.05
CA ALA A 29 -8.53 -4.05 -5.20
C ALA A 29 -9.47 -3.86 -4.01
N LEU A 30 -8.94 -3.84 -2.79
CA LEU A 30 -9.74 -3.56 -1.58
C LEU A 30 -10.29 -2.14 -1.56
N SER A 31 -9.51 -1.15 -2.00
CA SER A 31 -9.98 0.24 -2.14
C SER A 31 -11.19 0.31 -3.07
N ALA A 32 -11.12 -0.33 -4.23
CA ALA A 32 -12.22 -0.37 -5.19
C ALA A 32 -13.47 -1.02 -4.59
N SER A 33 -13.30 -2.11 -3.84
CA SER A 33 -14.41 -2.80 -3.16
C SER A 33 -15.04 -1.92 -2.09
N MET A 34 -14.24 -1.18 -1.32
CA MET A 34 -14.75 -0.24 -0.31
C MET A 34 -15.54 0.90 -0.95
N GLU A 35 -15.04 1.47 -2.04
CA GLU A 35 -15.73 2.55 -2.76
C GLU A 35 -17.07 2.09 -3.31
N GLN A 36 -17.15 0.87 -3.82
CA GLN A 36 -18.39 0.27 -4.30
C GLN A 36 -19.40 0.08 -3.18
N LYS A 37 -18.97 -0.45 -2.02
CA LYS A 37 -19.83 -0.61 -0.85
C LYS A 37 -20.30 0.73 -0.26
N LEU A 38 -19.44 1.74 -0.34
CA LEU A 38 -19.74 3.08 0.16
C LEU A 38 -20.96 3.70 -0.55
N GLU A 39 -21.14 3.47 -1.83
CA GLU A 39 -22.32 3.95 -2.57
C GLU A 39 -23.61 3.46 -1.93
N GLY A 40 -23.68 2.18 -1.58
CA GLY A 40 -24.84 1.59 -0.90
C GLY A 40 -25.05 2.17 0.50
N VAL A 41 -24.00 2.37 1.25
CA VAL A 41 -24.06 2.93 2.61
C VAL A 41 -24.57 4.38 2.58
N GLN A 42 -24.13 5.17 1.60
CA GLN A 42 -24.64 6.53 1.40
C GLN A 42 -26.12 6.54 1.00
N ALA A 43 -26.62 5.47 0.39
CA ALA A 43 -28.02 5.27 0.06
C ALA A 43 -28.85 4.67 1.22
N GLY A 44 -28.24 4.47 2.39
CA GLY A 44 -28.92 3.99 3.59
C GLY A 44 -28.75 2.50 3.90
N GLU A 45 -27.91 1.79 3.15
CA GLU A 45 -27.60 0.38 3.42
C GLU A 45 -26.69 0.24 4.64
N SER A 46 -26.65 -0.98 5.21
CA SER A 46 -25.76 -1.33 6.32
C SER A 46 -24.29 -1.14 5.96
N ALA A 47 -23.50 -0.60 6.88
CA ALA A 47 -22.06 -0.43 6.74
C ALA A 47 -21.26 -1.64 7.25
N THR A 48 -21.89 -2.75 7.60
CA THR A 48 -21.22 -3.93 8.16
C THR A 48 -20.13 -4.48 7.22
N ASP A 49 -20.47 -4.67 5.94
CA ASP A 49 -19.51 -5.19 4.96
C ASP A 49 -18.39 -4.17 4.67
N LEU A 50 -18.73 -2.90 4.59
CA LEU A 50 -17.76 -1.81 4.41
C LEU A 50 -16.77 -1.78 5.56
N ARG A 51 -17.24 -1.87 6.81
CA ARG A 51 -16.37 -1.88 7.99
C ARG A 51 -15.47 -3.11 8.02
N ARG A 52 -15.98 -4.27 7.56
CA ARG A 52 -15.17 -5.49 7.44
C ARG A 52 -14.06 -5.32 6.40
N LEU A 53 -14.37 -4.75 5.25
CA LEU A 53 -13.37 -4.44 4.21
C LEU A 53 -12.32 -3.46 4.72
N LEU A 54 -12.73 -2.46 5.50
CA LEU A 54 -11.80 -1.51 6.12
C LEU A 54 -10.84 -2.21 7.08
N ALA A 55 -11.31 -3.17 7.87
CA ALA A 55 -10.48 -3.97 8.75
C ALA A 55 -9.46 -4.82 7.97
N GLN A 56 -9.89 -5.45 6.87
CA GLN A 56 -8.99 -6.20 5.98
C GLN A 56 -7.93 -5.30 5.36
N TYR A 57 -8.34 -4.15 4.88
CA TYR A 57 -7.43 -3.14 4.31
C TYR A 57 -6.40 -2.70 5.34
N SER A 58 -6.83 -2.40 6.55
CA SER A 58 -5.96 -2.02 7.66
C SER A 58 -4.88 -3.06 7.95
N GLY A 59 -5.27 -4.33 8.02
CA GLY A 59 -4.34 -5.43 8.26
C GLY A 59 -3.28 -5.54 7.16
N LYS A 60 -3.71 -5.49 5.90
CA LYS A 60 -2.80 -5.56 4.74
C LYS A 60 -1.89 -4.33 4.64
N LEU A 61 -2.42 -3.14 4.86
CA LEU A 61 -1.63 -1.91 4.86
C LEU A 61 -0.57 -1.92 5.95
N SER A 62 -0.93 -2.34 7.16
CA SER A 62 0.02 -2.42 8.27
C SER A 62 1.18 -3.35 7.97
N VAL A 63 0.92 -4.52 7.42
CA VAL A 63 1.97 -5.47 7.01
C VAL A 63 2.86 -4.88 5.92
N HIS A 64 2.25 -4.26 4.90
CA HIS A 64 2.98 -3.65 3.79
C HIS A 64 3.91 -2.53 4.27
N LEU A 65 3.39 -1.58 5.04
CA LEU A 65 4.18 -0.46 5.56
C LEU A 65 5.32 -0.92 6.47
N ARG A 66 5.05 -1.92 7.31
CA ARG A 66 6.07 -2.48 8.20
C ARG A 66 7.20 -3.14 7.42
N MET A 67 6.88 -3.90 6.38
CA MET A 67 7.89 -4.52 5.51
C MET A 67 8.75 -3.47 4.81
N GLU A 68 8.14 -2.40 4.33
CA GLU A 68 8.88 -1.29 3.73
C GLU A 68 9.77 -0.59 4.75
N ASP A 69 9.23 -0.27 5.92
CA ASP A 69 9.95 0.46 6.96
C ASP A 69 11.08 -0.36 7.61
N GLU A 70 10.91 -1.67 7.73
CA GLU A 70 11.90 -2.56 8.33
C GLU A 70 12.96 -3.06 7.35
N ALA A 71 12.65 -3.14 6.07
CA ALA A 71 13.54 -3.76 5.07
C ALA A 71 13.84 -2.86 3.87
N LEU A 72 12.83 -2.37 3.16
CA LEU A 72 13.03 -1.68 1.88
C LEU A 72 13.71 -0.32 2.05
N TYR A 73 13.16 0.55 2.87
CA TYR A 73 13.72 1.89 3.10
C TYR A 73 15.08 1.88 3.77
N PRO A 74 15.33 1.06 4.80
CA PRO A 74 16.68 0.93 5.35
C PRO A 74 17.72 0.47 4.33
N ARG A 75 17.37 -0.47 3.47
CA ARG A 75 18.24 -0.93 2.37
C ARG A 75 18.51 0.20 1.36
N ALA A 76 17.49 0.92 0.98
CA ALA A 76 17.59 2.04 0.03
C ALA A 76 18.46 3.18 0.58
N LEU A 77 18.29 3.51 1.85
CA LEU A 77 19.02 4.58 2.53
C LEU A 77 20.46 4.18 2.86
N GLY A 78 20.72 2.91 3.18
CA GLY A 78 22.01 2.41 3.63
C GLY A 78 22.90 1.78 2.57
N GLY A 79 22.42 1.60 1.34
CA GLY A 79 23.08 0.80 0.30
C GLY A 79 24.16 1.48 -0.53
N GLY A 80 24.46 2.75 -0.28
CA GLY A 80 25.54 3.48 -0.97
C GLY A 80 25.21 4.04 -2.34
N ASP A 81 24.04 3.77 -2.92
CA ASP A 81 23.59 4.38 -4.17
C ASP A 81 22.97 5.75 -3.90
N ALA A 82 23.60 6.80 -4.42
CA ALA A 82 23.18 8.19 -4.13
C ALA A 82 21.80 8.54 -4.70
N SER A 83 21.46 8.02 -5.89
CA SER A 83 20.16 8.25 -6.51
C SER A 83 19.04 7.59 -5.71
N LEU A 84 19.25 6.35 -5.30
CA LEU A 84 18.31 5.59 -4.50
C LEU A 84 18.11 6.22 -3.12
N GLN A 85 19.20 6.67 -2.48
CA GLN A 85 19.14 7.36 -1.19
C GLN A 85 18.29 8.63 -1.27
N ARG A 86 18.48 9.44 -2.32
CA ARG A 86 17.71 10.67 -2.52
C ARG A 86 16.22 10.41 -2.71
N VAL A 87 15.88 9.45 -3.54
CA VAL A 87 14.49 9.08 -3.81
C VAL A 87 13.82 8.56 -2.54
N ALA A 88 14.47 7.64 -1.83
CA ALA A 88 13.94 7.07 -0.59
C ALA A 88 13.73 8.17 0.49
N ALA A 89 14.70 9.04 0.68
CA ALA A 89 14.61 10.13 1.64
C ALA A 89 13.49 11.12 1.28
N ALA A 90 13.34 11.45 -0.01
CA ALA A 90 12.28 12.34 -0.48
C ALA A 90 10.89 11.72 -0.25
N LEU A 91 10.73 10.44 -0.54
CA LEU A 91 9.46 9.72 -0.31
C LEU A 91 9.09 9.69 1.17
N GLN A 92 10.04 9.37 2.05
CA GLN A 92 9.79 9.38 3.49
C GLN A 92 9.36 10.76 4.01
N ARG A 93 10.01 11.81 3.51
CA ARG A 93 9.71 13.19 3.90
C ARG A 93 8.34 13.65 3.40
N ASP A 94 8.02 13.37 2.13
CA ASP A 94 6.82 13.88 1.47
C ASP A 94 5.55 13.15 1.89
N VAL A 95 5.67 11.87 2.22
CA VAL A 95 4.51 11.04 2.60
C VAL A 95 4.15 11.21 4.07
N GLY A 96 5.13 11.53 4.92
CA GLY A 96 4.93 11.71 6.35
C GLY A 96 4.49 10.45 7.09
N PRO A 97 3.89 10.59 8.27
CA PRO A 97 3.53 9.48 9.15
C PRO A 97 2.19 8.84 8.74
N LEU A 98 2.15 8.21 7.58
CA LEU A 98 0.93 7.61 7.01
C LEU A 98 0.29 6.56 7.94
N HIS A 99 1.13 5.75 8.60
CA HIS A 99 0.64 4.73 9.52
C HIS A 99 -0.16 5.35 10.68
N GLU A 100 0.35 6.42 11.26
CA GLU A 100 -0.30 7.14 12.36
C GLU A 100 -1.59 7.83 11.91
N GLU A 101 -1.58 8.42 10.73
CA GLU A 101 -2.78 9.04 10.14
C GLU A 101 -3.87 8.00 9.91
N PHE A 102 -3.51 6.83 9.42
CA PHE A 102 -4.45 5.75 9.19
C PHE A 102 -5.01 5.21 10.51
N GLN A 103 -4.18 5.09 11.56
CA GLN A 103 -4.64 4.68 12.88
C GLN A 103 -5.66 5.67 13.46
N ARG A 104 -5.40 6.97 13.34
CA ARG A 104 -6.37 8.01 13.76
C ARG A 104 -7.68 7.90 13.00
N PHE A 105 -7.61 7.62 11.70
CA PHE A 105 -8.81 7.38 10.88
C PHE A 105 -9.62 6.19 11.41
N LEU A 106 -8.97 5.06 11.71
CA LEU A 106 -9.64 3.89 12.26
C LEU A 106 -10.28 4.16 13.62
N GLU A 107 -9.60 4.91 14.48
CA GLU A 107 -10.11 5.30 15.79
C GLU A 107 -11.36 6.18 15.70
N ALA A 108 -11.43 7.02 14.67
CA ALA A 108 -12.60 7.86 14.42
C ALA A 108 -13.80 7.06 13.90
N TRP A 109 -13.57 5.90 13.27
CA TRP A 109 -14.59 5.07 12.64
C TRP A 109 -14.54 3.62 13.13
N PRO A 110 -14.79 3.37 14.45
CA PRO A 110 -14.54 2.08 15.06
C PRO A 110 -15.56 0.99 14.70
N SER A 111 -16.74 1.37 14.18
CA SER A 111 -17.84 0.43 13.94
C SER A 111 -18.69 0.81 12.74
N ALA A 112 -19.46 -0.15 12.24
CA ALA A 112 -20.48 0.10 11.21
C ALA A 112 -21.47 1.17 11.65
N ALA A 113 -21.91 1.15 12.90
CA ALA A 113 -22.86 2.13 13.43
C ALA A 113 -22.33 3.57 13.36
N THR A 114 -21.03 3.75 13.66
CA THR A 114 -20.39 5.08 13.54
C THR A 114 -20.41 5.59 12.10
N ILE A 115 -20.11 4.72 11.15
CA ILE A 115 -20.15 5.04 9.71
C ILE A 115 -21.57 5.40 9.27
N GLU A 116 -22.55 4.58 9.67
CA GLU A 116 -23.97 4.80 9.34
C GLU A 116 -24.53 6.10 9.91
N SER A 117 -24.00 6.54 11.05
CA SER A 117 -24.43 7.79 11.69
C SER A 117 -23.96 9.05 10.94
N ARG A 118 -22.83 8.97 10.23
CA ARG A 118 -22.23 10.10 9.50
C ARG A 118 -21.60 9.61 8.18
N PRO A 119 -22.41 9.08 7.25
CA PRO A 119 -21.87 8.42 6.05
C PRO A 119 -21.14 9.37 5.10
N ARG A 120 -21.56 10.64 5.01
CA ARG A 120 -20.90 11.63 4.17
C ARG A 120 -19.52 12.02 4.70
N ASP A 121 -19.41 12.22 6.01
CA ASP A 121 -18.12 12.53 6.65
C ASP A 121 -17.15 11.36 6.49
N PHE A 122 -17.62 10.14 6.68
CA PHE A 122 -16.82 8.93 6.44
C PHE A 122 -16.36 8.88 4.98
N ALA A 123 -17.25 9.09 4.01
CA ALA A 123 -16.93 9.06 2.59
C ALA A 123 -15.81 10.06 2.23
N MET A 124 -15.91 11.28 2.75
CA MET A 124 -14.89 12.31 2.51
C MET A 124 -13.54 11.95 3.11
N GLN A 125 -13.53 11.46 4.34
CA GLN A 125 -12.30 11.08 5.02
C GLN A 125 -11.67 9.82 4.41
N LEU A 126 -12.47 8.82 4.06
CA LEU A 126 -12.00 7.64 3.35
C LEU A 126 -11.36 8.00 2.02
N ALA A 127 -12.02 8.81 1.21
CA ALA A 127 -11.49 9.26 -0.08
C ALA A 127 -10.14 9.97 0.07
N ARG A 128 -10.00 10.81 1.10
CA ARG A 128 -8.76 11.53 1.38
C ARG A 128 -7.62 10.58 1.74
N ILE A 129 -7.85 9.66 2.67
CA ILE A 129 -6.79 8.74 3.13
C ILE A 129 -6.40 7.75 2.04
N LEU A 130 -7.35 7.20 1.31
CA LEU A 130 -7.07 6.30 0.19
C LEU A 130 -6.28 6.99 -0.92
N ARG A 131 -6.56 8.26 -1.18
CA ARG A 131 -5.81 9.05 -2.17
C ARG A 131 -4.37 9.27 -1.74
N THR A 132 -4.14 9.56 -0.46
CA THR A 132 -2.79 9.71 0.10
C THR A 132 -2.00 8.42 -0.04
N ILE A 133 -2.61 7.27 0.28
CA ILE A 133 -2.00 5.96 0.14
C ILE A 133 -1.69 5.64 -1.33
N ALA A 134 -2.65 5.88 -2.22
CA ALA A 134 -2.48 5.64 -3.65
C ALA A 134 -1.33 6.48 -4.23
N ARG A 135 -1.19 7.73 -3.82
CA ARG A 135 -0.10 8.61 -4.24
C ARG A 135 1.26 8.06 -3.81
N ARG A 136 1.39 7.59 -2.57
CA ARG A 136 2.62 6.94 -2.11
C ARG A 136 2.94 5.72 -2.94
N MET A 137 1.97 4.82 -3.14
CA MET A 137 2.18 3.61 -3.93
C MET A 137 2.62 3.92 -5.37
N GLN A 138 1.99 4.89 -6.01
CA GLN A 138 2.36 5.31 -7.36
C GLN A 138 3.78 5.86 -7.43
N ARG A 139 4.18 6.67 -6.47
CA ARG A 139 5.54 7.22 -6.40
C ARG A 139 6.57 6.13 -6.13
N GLU A 140 6.29 5.19 -5.26
CA GLU A 140 7.17 4.04 -5.02
C GLU A 140 7.38 3.22 -6.29
N GLU A 141 6.30 2.92 -7.02
CA GLU A 141 6.38 2.16 -8.26
C GLU A 141 7.09 2.90 -9.40
N ALA A 142 6.93 4.21 -9.48
CA ALA A 142 7.52 5.03 -10.53
C ALA A 142 8.97 5.44 -10.23
N GLU A 143 9.30 5.73 -8.98
CA GLU A 143 10.55 6.38 -8.61
C GLU A 143 11.49 5.48 -7.79
N LEU A 144 10.98 4.65 -6.88
CA LEU A 144 11.78 3.87 -5.95
C LEU A 144 12.05 2.45 -6.42
N TYR A 145 10.99 1.70 -6.74
CA TYR A 145 11.11 0.27 -7.06
C TYR A 145 12.00 -0.01 -8.26
N PRO A 146 11.96 0.77 -9.36
CA PRO A 146 12.86 0.54 -10.48
C PRO A 146 14.35 0.67 -10.10
N LEU A 147 14.68 1.59 -9.20
CA LEU A 147 16.05 1.75 -8.72
C LEU A 147 16.48 0.60 -7.81
N VAL A 148 15.59 0.10 -6.97
CA VAL A 148 15.86 -1.09 -6.13
C VAL A 148 16.07 -2.31 -7.01
N ASP A 149 15.21 -2.53 -7.99
CA ASP A 149 15.30 -3.67 -8.91
C ASP A 149 16.58 -3.63 -9.77
N ALA A 150 17.08 -2.44 -10.10
CA ALA A 150 18.29 -2.26 -10.90
C ALA A 150 19.57 -2.61 -10.13
N LEU A 151 19.53 -2.72 -8.80
CA LEU A 151 20.69 -3.12 -7.96
C LEU A 151 20.96 -4.63 -7.97
N GLU A 152 20.08 -5.44 -8.53
CA GLU A 152 20.21 -6.90 -8.67
C GLU A 152 20.51 -7.29 -10.12
#